data_4fc098c00837c423f3f234478d569531
#
_entry.id   4fc098c00837c423f3f234478d569531
#
_cell.length_a   1.000
_cell.length_b   1.000
_cell.length_c   1.000
_cell.angle_alpha   90.00
_cell.angle_beta   90.00
_cell.angle_gamma   90.00
#
_symmetry.space_group_name_H-M   'P 1'
#
loop_
_entity.id
_entity.type
_entity.pdbx_description
1 polymer ?
#
loop_
_entity_poly.entity_id
_entity_poly.type
_entity_poly.pdbx_seq_one_letter_code
_entity_poly.pdbx_strand_id
1 'polypeptide(L)'
;AVAFQAGAAAARVYSIGIEPLDGEHSKSNNSLTQLVNVESRKPRILYMEGEPRWEMKFIRRATEEDSNLELVSVLRTTQNKIYRQGIGNAKELENGFPATVEELFTYDGLIIGSVEAGYFSGPQQSLIREFADRRGGGVLFLGGRAALSDGAWQKTSIPEMLPVSLPDRKNTFYRDPAKVQLT
;
A
#
# COMPACT_ATOMS: atom_id res chain seq x y z
N ALA A 1 -5.31 -3.29 -26.11
CA ALA A 1 -4.63 -2.34 -25.24
C ALA A 1 -3.41 -1.80 -25.96
N VAL A 2 -3.19 -0.48 -25.86
CA VAL A 2 -1.99 0.17 -26.41
C VAL A 2 -1.12 0.57 -25.22
N ALA A 3 0.14 0.11 -25.21
CA ALA A 3 1.12 0.49 -24.22
C ALA A 3 2.18 1.41 -24.85
N PHE A 4 2.58 2.45 -24.14
CA PHE A 4 3.62 3.36 -24.58
C PHE A 4 4.44 3.86 -23.39
N GLN A 5 5.65 4.35 -23.63
CA GLN A 5 6.47 4.97 -22.60
C GLN A 5 6.14 6.47 -22.48
N ALA A 6 5.86 6.90 -21.27
CA ALA A 6 5.42 8.27 -21.01
C ALA A 6 6.51 9.35 -21.22
N GLY A 7 7.77 8.99 -21.38
CA GLY A 7 8.89 9.92 -21.57
C GLY A 7 9.36 10.57 -20.26
N ALA A 8 10.08 11.70 -20.34
CA ALA A 8 10.64 12.39 -19.17
C ALA A 8 9.55 13.00 -18.28
N ALA A 9 9.85 13.12 -16.98
CA ALA A 9 8.95 13.73 -15.99
C ALA A 9 8.56 15.15 -16.35
N ALA A 10 7.26 15.36 -16.54
CA ALA A 10 6.64 16.65 -16.79
C ALA A 10 5.11 16.48 -16.88
N ALA A 11 4.36 17.57 -16.77
CA ALA A 11 2.97 17.59 -17.21
C ALA A 11 2.93 17.49 -18.74
N ARG A 12 2.27 16.46 -19.26
CA ARG A 12 2.20 16.16 -20.68
C ARG A 12 0.75 16.00 -21.13
N VAL A 13 0.47 16.49 -22.31
CA VAL A 13 -0.81 16.26 -22.98
C VAL A 13 -0.61 15.15 -24.01
N TYR A 14 -1.34 14.06 -23.84
CA TYR A 14 -1.38 12.95 -24.78
C TYR A 14 -2.68 13.03 -25.57
N SER A 15 -2.57 12.96 -26.90
CA SER A 15 -3.71 12.81 -27.78
C SER A 15 -3.65 11.45 -28.45
N ILE A 16 -4.71 10.68 -28.27
CA ILE A 16 -4.87 9.36 -28.87
C ILE A 16 -5.98 9.49 -29.90
N GLY A 17 -5.69 9.14 -31.14
CA GLY A 17 -6.65 9.22 -32.23
C GLY A 17 -6.76 7.91 -32.99
N ILE A 18 -7.91 7.70 -33.60
CA ILE A 18 -8.18 6.62 -34.57
C ILE A 18 -8.46 7.31 -35.93
N GLU A 19 -7.90 6.79 -36.98
CA GLU A 19 -8.18 7.29 -38.34
C GLU A 19 -9.66 7.10 -38.66
N PRO A 20 -10.33 8.15 -39.16
CA PRO A 20 -11.73 8.07 -39.56
C PRO A 20 -11.96 7.02 -40.66
N LEU A 21 -13.05 6.28 -40.52
CA LEU A 21 -13.48 5.36 -41.56
C LEU A 21 -14.35 6.10 -42.62
N ASP A 22 -14.34 5.59 -43.86
CA ASP A 22 -15.22 6.09 -44.89
C ASP A 22 -16.69 5.86 -44.51
N GLY A 23 -17.50 6.92 -44.59
CA GLY A 23 -18.92 6.87 -44.23
C GLY A 23 -19.22 7.04 -42.72
N GLU A 24 -18.22 7.38 -41.92
CA GLU A 24 -18.42 7.63 -40.46
C GLU A 24 -19.21 8.95 -40.26
N HIS A 25 -20.32 8.86 -39.50
CA HIS A 25 -21.20 10.02 -39.27
C HIS A 25 -20.63 11.06 -38.28
N SER A 26 -19.77 10.68 -37.38
CA SER A 26 -19.13 11.59 -36.41
C SER A 26 -17.65 11.26 -36.28
N LYS A 27 -16.81 12.24 -36.51
CA LYS A 27 -15.37 12.14 -36.36
C LYS A 27 -14.87 12.73 -35.01
N SER A 28 -15.76 13.37 -34.25
CA SER A 28 -15.40 14.06 -33.00
C SER A 28 -15.03 13.10 -31.86
N ASN A 29 -15.49 11.85 -31.90
CA ASN A 29 -15.18 10.81 -30.94
C ASN A 29 -13.94 9.99 -31.30
N ASN A 30 -13.28 10.30 -32.41
CA ASN A 30 -12.09 9.59 -32.87
C ASN A 30 -10.80 10.06 -32.18
N SER A 31 -10.87 11.06 -31.34
CA SER A 31 -9.72 11.55 -30.58
C SER A 31 -10.05 11.77 -29.11
N LEU A 32 -9.11 11.38 -28.23
CA LEU A 32 -9.13 11.63 -26.79
C LEU A 32 -7.87 12.38 -26.42
N THR A 33 -8.02 13.50 -25.74
CA THR A 33 -6.89 14.25 -25.19
C THR A 33 -6.91 14.17 -23.67
N GLN A 34 -5.78 13.76 -23.08
CA GLN A 34 -5.62 13.56 -21.64
C GLN A 34 -4.37 14.30 -21.16
N LEU A 35 -4.52 15.07 -20.09
CA LEU A 35 -3.39 15.60 -19.33
C LEU A 35 -2.89 14.51 -18.36
N VAL A 36 -1.61 14.19 -18.46
CA VAL A 36 -0.96 13.21 -17.57
C VAL A 36 0.27 13.88 -16.94
N ASN A 37 0.35 13.83 -15.63
CA ASN A 37 1.55 14.23 -14.91
C ASN A 37 2.51 13.03 -14.81
N VAL A 38 3.63 13.11 -15.52
CA VAL A 38 4.67 12.07 -15.52
C VAL A 38 5.66 12.40 -14.40
N GLU A 39 5.76 11.54 -13.41
CA GLU A 39 6.70 11.68 -12.29
C GLU A 39 7.93 10.80 -12.49
N SER A 40 9.09 11.28 -12.07
CA SER A 40 10.35 10.51 -12.14
C SER A 40 10.62 9.72 -10.87
N ARG A 41 9.96 10.07 -9.75
CA ARG A 41 10.14 9.33 -8.49
C ARG A 41 9.43 7.98 -8.56
N LYS A 42 10.06 6.98 -7.98
CA LYS A 42 9.44 5.68 -7.79
C LYS A 42 8.46 5.77 -6.61
N PRO A 43 7.26 5.19 -6.73
CA PRO A 43 6.37 5.01 -5.59
C PRO A 43 7.11 4.26 -4.47
N ARG A 44 6.96 4.74 -3.24
CA ARG A 44 7.54 4.12 -2.05
C ARG A 44 6.45 3.46 -1.21
N ILE A 45 6.63 2.21 -0.89
CA ILE A 45 5.69 1.44 -0.08
C ILE A 45 6.33 1.15 1.27
N LEU A 46 5.67 1.55 2.36
CA LEU A 46 6.07 1.17 3.71
C LEU A 46 5.43 -0.16 4.09
N TYR A 47 6.24 -1.14 4.45
CA TYR A 47 5.77 -2.42 4.97
C TYR A 47 6.16 -2.59 6.44
N MET A 48 5.15 -2.59 7.31
CA MET A 48 5.31 -2.87 8.73
C MET A 48 4.94 -4.32 9.04
N GLU A 49 5.87 -5.11 9.57
CA GLU A 49 5.68 -6.52 9.90
C GLU A 49 6.00 -6.78 11.38
N GLY A 50 5.09 -7.49 12.06
CA GLY A 50 5.21 -7.77 13.48
C GLY A 50 5.97 -9.04 13.83
N GLU A 51 6.14 -9.94 12.87
CA GLU A 51 6.83 -11.22 13.07
C GLU A 51 7.53 -11.67 11.76
N PRO A 52 8.65 -12.41 11.83
CA PRO A 52 9.28 -12.98 10.63
C PRO A 52 8.35 -13.98 9.96
N ARG A 53 7.97 -13.72 8.71
CA ARG A 53 7.08 -14.58 7.93
C ARG A 53 7.57 -14.75 6.49
N TRP A 54 7.08 -15.81 5.84
CA TRP A 54 7.37 -16.08 4.44
C TRP A 54 6.81 -15.00 3.51
N GLU A 55 5.64 -14.44 3.83
CA GLU A 55 5.00 -13.37 3.07
C GLU A 55 5.93 -12.16 2.91
N MET A 56 6.60 -11.75 4.00
CA MET A 56 7.56 -10.67 3.94
C MET A 56 8.71 -10.97 2.98
N LYS A 57 9.22 -12.21 3.00
CA LYS A 57 10.30 -12.63 2.09
C LYS A 57 9.85 -12.55 0.63
N PHE A 58 8.64 -13.04 0.32
CA PHE A 58 8.15 -13.07 -1.05
C PHE A 58 7.78 -11.68 -1.56
N ILE A 59 7.15 -10.84 -0.73
CA ILE A 59 6.86 -9.44 -1.08
C ILE A 59 8.16 -8.71 -1.39
N ARG A 60 9.15 -8.82 -0.53
CA ARG A 60 10.46 -8.20 -0.77
C ARG A 60 11.09 -8.66 -2.08
N ARG A 61 11.11 -9.96 -2.31
CA ARG A 61 11.68 -10.49 -3.56
C ARG A 61 10.94 -9.97 -4.80
N ALA A 62 9.61 -9.96 -4.77
CA ALA A 62 8.81 -9.44 -5.89
C ALA A 62 9.07 -7.95 -6.15
N THR A 63 9.27 -7.15 -5.09
CA THR A 63 9.56 -5.72 -5.22
C THR A 63 11.02 -5.45 -5.61
N GLU A 64 11.97 -6.30 -5.23
CA GLU A 64 13.38 -6.21 -5.68
C GLU A 64 13.51 -6.46 -7.19
N GLU A 65 12.63 -7.28 -7.76
CA GLU A 65 12.56 -7.57 -9.20
C GLU A 65 11.83 -6.46 -9.99
N ASP A 66 11.07 -5.58 -9.32
CA ASP A 66 10.36 -4.45 -9.95
C ASP A 66 11.13 -3.14 -9.79
N SER A 67 11.70 -2.67 -10.89
CA SER A 67 12.45 -1.41 -10.91
C SER A 67 11.59 -0.15 -10.78
N ASN A 68 10.25 -0.27 -10.81
CA ASN A 68 9.33 0.88 -10.83
C ASN A 68 8.81 1.27 -9.45
N LEU A 69 9.16 0.54 -8.38
CA LEU A 69 8.76 0.85 -7.02
C LEU A 69 9.89 0.62 -6.02
N GLU A 70 9.75 1.18 -4.83
CA GLU A 70 10.66 1.00 -3.71
C GLU A 70 9.90 0.48 -2.49
N LEU A 71 10.39 -0.61 -1.90
CA LEU A 71 9.86 -1.14 -0.65
C LEU A 71 10.75 -0.74 0.52
N VAL A 72 10.18 0.00 1.46
CA VAL A 72 10.80 0.26 2.76
C VAL A 72 10.12 -0.64 3.78
N SER A 73 10.87 -1.44 4.51
CA SER A 73 10.28 -2.39 5.44
C SER A 73 10.82 -2.23 6.86
N VAL A 74 9.92 -2.39 7.82
CA VAL A 74 10.22 -2.46 9.26
C VAL A 74 9.71 -3.79 9.77
N LEU A 75 10.63 -4.64 10.23
CA LEU A 75 10.33 -5.90 10.89
C LEU A 75 10.58 -5.77 12.38
N ARG A 76 9.57 -6.01 13.19
CA ARG A 76 9.74 -6.17 14.63
C ARG A 76 10.31 -7.55 14.93
N THR A 77 11.52 -7.61 15.46
CA THR A 77 12.18 -8.88 15.83
C THR A 77 11.92 -9.27 17.28
N THR A 78 11.80 -8.29 18.16
CA THR A 78 11.39 -8.44 19.57
C THR A 78 10.57 -7.21 19.97
N GLN A 79 10.04 -7.21 21.21
CA GLN A 79 9.21 -6.13 21.70
C GLN A 79 9.85 -4.73 21.54
N ASN A 80 11.18 -4.63 21.68
CA ASN A 80 11.92 -3.37 21.65
C ASN A 80 12.96 -3.30 20.53
N LYS A 81 12.91 -4.21 19.57
CA LYS A 81 13.94 -4.25 18.51
C LYS A 81 13.31 -4.40 17.13
N ILE A 82 13.66 -3.49 16.26
CA ILE A 82 13.21 -3.46 14.87
C ILE A 82 14.40 -3.65 13.93
N TYR A 83 14.13 -4.20 12.77
CA TYR A 83 15.04 -4.29 11.65
C TYR A 83 14.46 -3.54 10.46
N ARG A 84 15.22 -2.61 9.89
CA ARG A 84 14.79 -1.73 8.80
C ARG A 84 15.55 -2.03 7.53
N GLN A 85 14.86 -2.02 6.39
CA GLN A 85 15.47 -2.20 5.07
C GLN A 85 14.83 -1.27 4.05
N GLY A 86 15.58 -0.93 2.99
CA GLY A 86 15.12 -0.02 1.94
C GLY A 86 15.05 1.44 2.38
N ILE A 87 15.63 1.78 3.56
CA ILE A 87 15.65 3.15 4.08
C ILE A 87 16.57 4.05 3.25
N GLY A 88 16.17 5.28 3.01
CA GLY A 88 16.96 6.27 2.29
C GLY A 88 18.05 6.94 3.15
N ASN A 89 17.88 6.96 4.47
CA ASN A 89 18.84 7.50 5.42
C ASN A 89 18.72 6.82 6.79
N ALA A 90 19.75 6.96 7.63
CA ALA A 90 19.83 6.28 8.94
C ALA A 90 18.74 6.72 9.95
N LYS A 91 18.15 7.90 9.79
CA LYS A 91 17.10 8.41 10.69
C LYS A 91 15.71 7.95 10.27
N GLU A 92 15.53 7.54 9.02
CA GLU A 92 14.25 7.07 8.53
C GLU A 92 13.77 5.87 9.34
N LEU A 93 12.57 5.98 9.92
CA LEU A 93 11.93 4.93 10.74
C LEU A 93 12.80 4.47 11.95
N GLU A 94 13.66 5.34 12.47
CA GLU A 94 14.55 5.01 13.60
C GLU A 94 13.76 4.56 14.84
N ASN A 95 12.61 5.17 15.05
CA ASN A 95 11.69 4.87 16.16
C ASN A 95 10.57 3.90 15.78
N GLY A 96 10.69 3.23 14.64
CA GLY A 96 9.67 2.30 14.12
C GLY A 96 8.68 2.98 13.18
N PHE A 97 7.38 2.81 13.43
CA PHE A 97 6.35 3.38 12.57
C PHE A 97 6.32 4.92 12.66
N PRO A 98 6.09 5.63 11.55
CA PRO A 98 6.02 7.08 11.52
C PRO A 98 5.11 7.68 12.60
N ALA A 99 5.53 8.80 13.16
CA ALA A 99 4.78 9.50 14.21
C ALA A 99 4.07 10.75 13.70
N THR A 100 4.43 11.25 12.51
CA THR A 100 3.88 12.49 11.94
C THR A 100 3.34 12.29 10.53
N VAL A 101 2.48 13.21 10.10
CA VAL A 101 1.92 13.25 8.74
C VAL A 101 3.04 13.37 7.71
N GLU A 102 4.02 14.24 7.97
CA GLU A 102 5.14 14.51 7.09
C GLU A 102 5.98 13.25 6.84
N GLU A 103 6.18 12.43 7.86
CA GLU A 103 6.92 11.16 7.73
C GLU A 103 6.11 10.12 6.94
N LEU A 104 4.84 9.87 7.33
CA LEU A 104 4.04 8.82 6.69
C LEU A 104 3.65 9.18 5.26
N PHE A 105 3.36 10.45 4.96
CA PHE A 105 2.90 10.88 3.64
C PHE A 105 4.01 10.90 2.57
N THR A 106 5.26 10.64 2.95
CA THR A 106 6.35 10.38 1.99
C THR A 106 6.17 9.06 1.25
N TYR A 107 5.36 8.14 1.78
CA TYR A 107 5.03 6.87 1.16
C TYR A 107 3.75 6.98 0.31
N ASP A 108 3.63 6.10 -0.69
CA ASP A 108 2.48 6.03 -1.59
C ASP A 108 1.55 4.87 -1.24
N GLY A 109 2.08 3.88 -0.53
CA GLY A 109 1.34 2.71 -0.04
C GLY A 109 1.82 2.26 1.33
N LEU A 110 0.93 1.61 2.07
CA LEU A 110 1.20 1.06 3.39
C LEU A 110 0.75 -0.40 3.43
N ILE A 111 1.65 -1.30 3.84
CA ILE A 111 1.34 -2.69 4.11
C ILE A 111 1.49 -2.92 5.62
N ILE A 112 0.44 -3.40 6.26
CA ILE A 112 0.44 -3.80 7.67
C ILE A 112 0.30 -5.31 7.73
N GLY A 113 1.34 -5.97 8.20
CA GLY A 113 1.42 -7.43 8.31
C GLY A 113 0.79 -7.94 9.61
N SER A 114 1.37 -9.01 10.18
CA SER A 114 0.91 -9.60 11.44
C SER A 114 1.35 -8.75 12.63
N VAL A 115 0.70 -7.60 12.81
CA VAL A 115 0.96 -6.62 13.88
C VAL A 115 -0.34 -6.33 14.62
N GLU A 116 -0.30 -6.39 15.94
CA GLU A 116 -1.41 -5.98 16.81
C GLU A 116 -1.61 -4.46 16.83
N ALA A 117 -2.85 -4.02 16.97
CA ALA A 117 -3.19 -2.59 17.04
C ALA A 117 -2.48 -1.86 18.19
N GLY A 118 -2.26 -2.55 19.30
CA GLY A 118 -1.55 -2.02 20.48
C GLY A 118 -0.07 -1.71 20.26
N TYR A 119 0.52 -2.13 19.15
CA TYR A 119 1.86 -1.69 18.76
C TYR A 119 1.87 -0.20 18.36
N PHE A 120 0.78 0.27 17.77
CA PHE A 120 0.65 1.65 17.32
C PHE A 120 0.00 2.48 18.42
N SER A 121 0.58 3.65 18.71
CA SER A 121 -0.06 4.63 19.57
C SER A 121 -1.39 5.12 18.98
N GLY A 122 -2.28 5.67 19.81
CA GLY A 122 -3.54 6.25 19.32
C GLY A 122 -3.34 7.27 18.18
N PRO A 123 -2.41 8.23 18.29
CA PRO A 123 -2.07 9.14 17.19
C PRO A 123 -1.61 8.41 15.91
N GLN A 124 -0.81 7.35 16.02
CA GLN A 124 -0.37 6.57 14.86
C GLN A 124 -1.52 5.81 14.20
N GLN A 125 -2.48 5.29 14.98
CA GLN A 125 -3.69 4.67 14.41
C GLN A 125 -4.53 5.70 13.64
N SER A 126 -4.69 6.91 14.19
CA SER A 126 -5.36 8.01 13.49
C SER A 126 -4.60 8.41 12.22
N LEU A 127 -3.28 8.41 12.27
CA LEU A 127 -2.42 8.73 11.13
C LEU A 127 -2.55 7.70 9.99
N ILE A 128 -2.71 6.41 10.29
CA ILE A 128 -3.00 5.36 9.30
C ILE A 128 -4.32 5.65 8.58
N ARG A 129 -5.35 6.07 9.32
CA ARG A 129 -6.62 6.47 8.73
C ARG A 129 -6.48 7.71 7.84
N GLU A 130 -5.81 8.75 8.32
CA GLU A 130 -5.55 9.97 7.56
C GLU A 130 -4.73 9.68 6.28
N PHE A 131 -3.84 8.71 6.32
CA PHE A 131 -3.10 8.27 5.14
C PHE A 131 -4.01 7.78 4.02
N ALA A 132 -5.06 7.03 4.34
CA ALA A 132 -6.06 6.63 3.36
C ALA A 132 -6.99 7.79 2.97
N ASP A 133 -7.58 8.49 3.96
CA ASP A 133 -8.65 9.47 3.75
C ASP A 133 -8.15 10.77 3.11
N ARG A 134 -7.01 11.29 3.55
CA ARG A 134 -6.48 12.60 3.14
C ARG A 134 -5.37 12.51 2.11
N ARG A 135 -4.44 11.57 2.30
CA ARG A 135 -3.34 11.35 1.36
C ARG A 135 -3.82 10.62 0.09
N GLY A 136 -4.87 9.81 0.20
CA GLY A 136 -5.30 8.89 -0.86
C GLY A 136 -4.35 7.72 -1.05
N GLY A 137 -3.56 7.37 -0.02
CA GLY A 137 -2.64 6.26 -0.04
C GLY A 137 -3.35 4.91 0.07
N GLY A 138 -2.86 3.91 -0.64
CA GLY A 138 -3.37 2.54 -0.52
C GLY A 138 -2.92 1.91 0.80
N VAL A 139 -3.84 1.26 1.53
CA VAL A 139 -3.52 0.50 2.75
C VAL A 139 -3.92 -0.95 2.58
N LEU A 140 -2.95 -1.85 2.73
CA LEU A 140 -3.15 -3.30 2.66
C LEU A 140 -2.91 -3.92 4.03
N PHE A 141 -3.92 -4.58 4.59
CA PHE A 141 -3.78 -5.43 5.76
C PHE A 141 -3.55 -6.88 5.34
N LEU A 142 -2.43 -7.45 5.73
CA LEU A 142 -2.14 -8.87 5.54
C LEU A 142 -2.58 -9.65 6.79
N GLY A 143 -3.37 -10.68 6.60
CA GLY A 143 -3.78 -11.59 7.67
C GLY A 143 -2.57 -12.23 8.37
N GLY A 144 -2.77 -12.68 9.60
CA GLY A 144 -1.75 -13.32 10.42
C GLY A 144 -2.24 -13.49 11.86
N ARG A 145 -1.44 -14.12 12.71
CA ARG A 145 -1.84 -14.45 14.09
C ARG A 145 -2.08 -13.23 14.98
N ALA A 146 -1.40 -12.11 14.70
CA ALA A 146 -1.54 -10.87 15.44
C ALA A 146 -2.19 -9.76 14.57
N ALA A 147 -2.90 -10.14 13.50
CA ALA A 147 -3.56 -9.20 12.62
C ALA A 147 -5.07 -9.14 12.89
N LEU A 148 -5.71 -8.13 12.35
CA LEU A 148 -7.16 -7.95 12.32
C LEU A 148 -7.80 -8.15 13.71
N SER A 149 -8.82 -9.03 13.85
CA SER A 149 -9.52 -9.25 15.12
C SER A 149 -8.61 -9.81 16.21
N ASP A 150 -7.70 -10.76 15.90
CA ASP A 150 -6.75 -11.30 16.88
C ASP A 150 -5.71 -10.26 17.32
N GLY A 151 -5.41 -9.29 16.46
CA GLY A 151 -4.60 -8.10 16.76
C GLY A 151 -5.37 -6.96 17.41
N ALA A 152 -6.62 -7.14 17.78
CA ALA A 152 -7.49 -6.16 18.43
C ALA A 152 -7.75 -4.88 17.59
N TRP A 153 -7.63 -4.96 16.27
CA TRP A 153 -7.90 -3.83 15.37
C TRP A 153 -9.37 -3.40 15.38
N GLN A 154 -10.31 -4.29 15.67
CA GLN A 154 -11.74 -3.96 15.82
C GLN A 154 -12.04 -2.95 16.94
N LYS A 155 -11.09 -2.70 17.84
CA LYS A 155 -11.20 -1.72 18.94
C LYS A 155 -10.64 -0.34 18.60
N THR A 156 -10.28 -0.11 17.36
CA THR A 156 -9.72 1.14 16.85
C THR A 156 -10.66 1.81 15.87
N SER A 157 -10.25 2.94 15.28
CA SER A 157 -10.99 3.58 14.17
C SER A 157 -10.73 2.94 12.79
N ILE A 158 -9.81 1.99 12.71
CA ILE A 158 -9.42 1.35 11.44
C ILE A 158 -10.55 0.55 10.78
N PRO A 159 -11.43 -0.18 11.51
CA PRO A 159 -12.56 -0.88 10.88
C PRO A 159 -13.45 -0.02 9.99
N GLU A 160 -13.55 1.28 10.24
CA GLU A 160 -14.35 2.20 9.42
C GLU A 160 -13.83 2.33 7.98
N MET A 161 -12.55 2.08 7.75
CA MET A 161 -11.92 2.12 6.42
C MET A 161 -11.76 0.73 5.77
N LEU A 162 -12.05 -0.35 6.49
CA LEU A 162 -11.93 -1.70 5.95
C LEU A 162 -13.18 -2.10 5.14
N PRO A 163 -13.01 -2.85 4.04
CA PRO A 163 -14.15 -3.36 3.25
C PRO A 163 -14.88 -4.52 3.93
N VAL A 164 -14.46 -4.92 5.12
CA VAL A 164 -14.99 -6.06 5.89
C VAL A 164 -15.22 -5.68 7.34
N SER A 165 -16.23 -6.27 7.98
CA SER A 165 -16.45 -6.14 9.41
C SER A 165 -15.54 -7.07 10.19
N LEU A 166 -14.87 -6.54 11.21
CA LEU A 166 -14.04 -7.34 12.11
C LEU A 166 -14.87 -7.83 13.29
N PRO A 167 -15.00 -9.16 13.50
CA PRO A 167 -15.73 -9.68 14.65
C PRO A 167 -14.97 -9.40 15.98
N ASP A 168 -15.72 -9.06 17.03
CA ASP A 168 -15.16 -8.90 18.38
C ASP A 168 -15.02 -10.26 19.07
N ARG A 169 -14.14 -11.08 18.55
CA ARG A 169 -13.76 -12.39 19.13
C ARG A 169 -12.30 -12.68 18.87
N LYS A 170 -11.72 -13.54 19.70
CA LYS A 170 -10.37 -14.09 19.53
C LYS A 170 -10.41 -15.41 18.74
N ASN A 171 -9.25 -15.91 18.37
CA ASN A 171 -9.05 -17.16 17.64
C ASN A 171 -9.79 -17.16 16.29
N THR A 172 -9.66 -16.07 15.56
CA THR A 172 -10.21 -15.94 14.19
C THR A 172 -9.27 -16.51 13.13
N PHE A 173 -8.08 -16.93 13.51
CA PHE A 173 -7.11 -17.58 12.65
C PHE A 173 -7.35 -19.08 12.57
N TYR A 174 -7.79 -19.57 11.41
CA TYR A 174 -8.02 -20.98 11.14
C TYR A 174 -6.75 -21.61 10.54
N ARG A 175 -6.42 -22.82 10.98
CA ARG A 175 -5.28 -23.60 10.48
C ARG A 175 -5.68 -24.66 9.46
N ASP A 176 -6.97 -24.87 9.27
CA ASP A 176 -7.48 -25.87 8.35
C ASP A 176 -7.31 -25.42 6.91
N PRO A 177 -7.05 -26.33 5.97
CA PRO A 177 -6.97 -26.02 4.56
C PRO A 177 -8.28 -25.37 4.05
N ALA A 178 -8.18 -24.17 3.52
CA ALA A 178 -9.32 -23.49 2.90
C ALA A 178 -9.24 -23.59 1.39
N LYS A 179 -10.38 -23.90 0.73
CA LYS A 179 -10.50 -23.80 -0.73
C LYS A 179 -10.94 -22.39 -1.08
N VAL A 180 -10.14 -21.71 -1.89
CA VAL A 180 -10.51 -20.42 -2.47
C VAL A 180 -11.11 -20.68 -3.85
N GLN A 181 -12.31 -20.16 -4.08
CA GLN A 181 -12.97 -20.16 -5.38
C GLN A 181 -13.07 -18.73 -5.89
N LEU A 182 -12.65 -18.51 -7.13
CA LEU A 182 -12.91 -17.26 -7.82
C LEU A 182 -14.37 -17.25 -8.26
N THR A 183 -15.07 -16.17 -7.95
CA THR A 183 -16.47 -15.92 -8.36
C THR A 183 -16.50 -15.07 -9.61
#